data_c72561b003afd79ed84450e19514bdeb
#
_entry.id   c72561b003afd79ed84450e19514bdeb
#
_cell.length_a   1.000
_cell.length_b   1.000
_cell.length_c   1.000
_cell.angle_alpha   90.00
_cell.angle_beta   90.00
_cell.angle_gamma   90.00
#
_symmetry.space_group_name_H-M   'P 1'
#
loop_
_entity.id
_entity.type
_entity.pdbx_description
1 polymer ?
#
loop_
_entity_poly.entity_id
_entity_poly.type
_entity_poly.pdbx_seq_one_letter_code
_entity_poly.pdbx_strand_id
1 'polypeptide(L)'
;DMDMIIRMVGYCCNFKRKYRIVQIPANCCWTEVPATLTTLSRQRVRWGRGLIQTFMRHRHFLFNFKYKQLGMIALPYVFIFEFLAPFIEFIGFLVFIYQAFTGAVNWMSALVIFGAIYTFCIVLAMVIILYDYTLGGTFRKARSYIWIILAAFFEPFIYHPFIVFFSIRGYFNYIINKRAVWGEMTRKGFSGKKSEVKPNTAESSGVGGVS
;
A
#
# COMPACT_ATOMS: atom_id res chain seq x y z
N ASP A 1 8.76 -1.22 7.07
CA ASP A 1 9.27 -0.05 6.32
C ASP A 1 8.89 1.25 7.01
N MET A 2 7.60 1.54 7.27
CA MET A 2 7.16 2.77 7.95
C MET A 2 7.77 2.93 9.35
N ASP A 3 7.78 1.89 10.18
CA ASP A 3 8.37 1.90 11.52
C ASP A 3 9.86 2.30 11.51
N MET A 4 10.61 1.84 10.51
CA MET A 4 12.03 2.20 10.35
C MET A 4 12.21 3.70 10.07
N ILE A 5 11.43 4.25 9.14
CA ILE A 5 11.52 5.68 8.78
C ILE A 5 11.15 6.55 9.99
N ILE A 6 10.09 6.20 10.71
CA ILE A 6 9.65 6.93 11.91
C ILE A 6 10.76 6.93 12.97
N ARG A 7 11.40 5.77 13.22
CA ARG A 7 12.52 5.67 14.19
C ARG A 7 13.74 6.48 13.77
N MET A 8 14.12 6.42 12.50
CA MET A 8 15.27 7.18 11.98
C MET A 8 15.03 8.69 12.10
N VAL A 9 13.86 9.18 11.69
CA VAL A 9 13.50 10.60 11.79
C VAL A 9 13.41 11.02 13.26
N GLY A 10 12.76 10.20 14.10
CA GLY A 10 12.66 10.43 15.54
C GLY A 10 14.04 10.53 16.20
N TYR A 11 14.96 9.65 15.85
CA TYR A 11 16.34 9.71 16.32
C TYR A 11 17.02 11.02 15.91
N CYS A 12 16.95 11.38 14.63
CA CYS A 12 17.54 12.63 14.13
C CYS A 12 16.96 13.86 14.84
N CYS A 13 15.65 13.91 15.07
CA CYS A 13 15.01 15.00 15.81
C CYS A 13 15.47 15.06 17.29
N ASN A 14 15.58 13.90 17.95
CA ASN A 14 16.01 13.83 19.35
C ASN A 14 17.43 14.33 19.56
N PHE A 15 18.34 13.96 18.65
CA PHE A 15 19.77 14.33 18.72
C PHE A 15 20.10 15.60 17.90
N LYS A 16 19.08 16.33 17.43
CA LYS A 16 19.24 17.56 16.60
C LYS A 16 20.14 17.35 15.38
N ARG A 17 20.14 16.14 14.80
CA ARG A 17 20.88 15.81 13.59
C ARG A 17 20.16 16.32 12.36
N LYS A 18 20.88 16.85 11.39
CA LYS A 18 20.32 17.21 10.08
C LYS A 18 20.06 15.92 9.30
N TYR A 19 18.90 15.84 8.66
CA TYR A 19 18.54 14.72 7.78
C TYR A 19 17.77 15.24 6.56
N ARG A 20 17.81 14.47 5.50
CA ARG A 20 17.01 14.70 4.28
C ARG A 20 16.44 13.37 3.83
N ILE A 21 15.14 13.32 3.62
CA ILE A 21 14.47 12.17 2.99
C ILE A 21 14.31 12.50 1.52
N VAL A 22 14.80 11.62 0.66
CA VAL A 22 14.72 11.77 -0.79
C VAL A 22 14.02 10.54 -1.35
N GLN A 23 12.99 10.76 -2.15
CA GLN A 23 12.35 9.71 -2.92
C GLN A 23 13.12 9.51 -4.22
N ILE A 24 13.49 8.26 -4.52
CA ILE A 24 14.12 7.89 -5.77
C ILE A 24 13.03 7.60 -6.80
N PRO A 25 12.92 8.36 -7.90
CA PRO A 25 11.84 8.19 -8.89
C PRO A 25 12.06 6.99 -9.83
N ALA A 26 13.00 6.11 -9.51
CA ALA A 26 13.30 4.92 -10.30
C ALA A 26 12.67 3.67 -9.68
N ASN A 27 12.31 2.69 -10.52
CA ASN A 27 11.80 1.40 -10.08
C ASN A 27 12.94 0.58 -9.44
N CYS A 28 13.07 0.65 -8.12
CA CYS A 28 14.13 0.00 -7.38
C CYS A 28 13.87 -1.49 -7.10
N CYS A 29 12.61 -1.94 -7.16
CA CYS A 29 12.28 -3.36 -6.97
C CYS A 29 11.00 -3.76 -7.72
N TRP A 30 10.92 -5.04 -8.06
CA TRP A 30 9.74 -5.67 -8.64
C TRP A 30 9.15 -6.64 -7.62
N THR A 31 7.85 -6.58 -7.40
CA THR A 31 7.18 -7.48 -6.48
C THR A 31 5.99 -8.15 -7.13
N GLU A 32 5.66 -9.36 -6.67
CA GLU A 32 4.46 -10.07 -7.12
C GLU A 32 3.22 -9.53 -6.40
N VAL A 33 2.16 -9.32 -7.17
CA VAL A 33 0.84 -8.98 -6.65
C VAL A 33 0.15 -10.27 -6.15
N PRO A 34 -0.64 -10.23 -5.07
CA PRO A 34 -1.41 -11.38 -4.61
C PRO A 34 -2.35 -11.92 -5.70
N ALA A 35 -2.14 -13.16 -6.11
CA ALA A 35 -2.93 -13.79 -7.18
C ALA A 35 -4.28 -14.35 -6.69
N THR A 36 -4.49 -14.49 -5.37
CA THR A 36 -5.70 -15.06 -4.79
C THR A 36 -6.23 -14.19 -3.65
N LEU A 37 -7.54 -14.25 -3.39
CA LEU A 37 -8.16 -13.55 -2.26
C LEU A 37 -7.57 -13.96 -0.92
N THR A 38 -7.16 -15.21 -0.77
CA THR A 38 -6.51 -15.71 0.46
C THR A 38 -5.17 -15.05 0.69
N THR A 39 -4.35 -14.93 -0.34
CA THR A 39 -3.03 -14.25 -0.27
C THR A 39 -3.21 -12.74 -0.02
N LEU A 40 -4.19 -12.14 -0.69
CA LEU A 40 -4.57 -10.74 -0.47
C LEU A 40 -5.02 -10.50 0.97
N SER A 41 -5.92 -11.34 1.48
CA SER A 41 -6.38 -11.26 2.88
C SER A 41 -5.22 -11.34 3.87
N ARG A 42 -4.33 -12.32 3.71
CA ARG A 42 -3.14 -12.46 4.58
C ARG A 42 -2.24 -11.22 4.52
N GLN A 43 -2.04 -10.67 3.33
CA GLN A 43 -1.23 -9.48 3.13
C GLN A 43 -1.86 -8.25 3.82
N ARG A 44 -3.16 -8.00 3.60
CA ARG A 44 -3.87 -6.84 4.14
C ARG A 44 -4.06 -6.93 5.66
N VAL A 45 -4.39 -8.09 6.19
CA VAL A 45 -4.45 -8.34 7.64
C VAL A 45 -3.08 -8.06 8.30
N ARG A 46 -1.99 -8.46 7.66
CA ARG A 46 -0.64 -8.17 8.16
C ARG A 46 -0.32 -6.68 8.11
N TRP A 47 -0.72 -5.98 7.04
CA TRP A 47 -0.51 -4.53 6.92
C TRP A 47 -1.32 -3.74 7.95
N GLY A 48 -2.61 -4.06 8.12
CA GLY A 48 -3.44 -3.44 9.14
C GLY A 48 -2.87 -3.66 10.55
N ARG A 49 -2.44 -4.90 10.85
CA ARG A 49 -1.77 -5.20 12.11
C ARG A 49 -0.48 -4.38 12.29
N GLY A 50 0.36 -4.29 11.25
CA GLY A 50 1.60 -3.51 11.28
C GLY A 50 1.34 -2.02 11.49
N LEU A 51 0.27 -1.49 10.90
CA LEU A 51 -0.12 -0.10 11.03
C LEU A 51 -0.50 0.24 12.49
N ILE A 52 -1.43 -0.51 13.10
CA ILE A 52 -1.82 -0.29 14.49
C ILE A 52 -0.64 -0.49 15.46
N GLN A 53 0.23 -1.47 15.20
CA GLN A 53 1.42 -1.71 16.00
C GLN A 53 2.39 -0.52 15.94
N THR A 54 2.59 0.05 14.77
CA THR A 54 3.43 1.22 14.56
C THR A 54 2.87 2.45 15.28
N PHE A 55 1.55 2.68 15.19
CA PHE A 55 0.92 3.78 15.91
C PHE A 55 1.01 3.63 17.43
N MET A 56 0.73 2.45 17.95
CA MET A 56 0.82 2.21 19.40
C MET A 56 2.23 2.41 19.93
N ARG A 57 3.24 2.01 19.16
CA ARG A 57 4.66 2.19 19.52
C ARG A 57 5.09 3.65 19.47
N HIS A 58 4.63 4.41 18.48
CA HIS A 58 5.08 5.76 18.17
C HIS A 58 4.05 6.85 18.49
N ARG A 59 3.03 6.53 19.32
CA ARG A 59 1.95 7.48 19.70
C ARG A 59 2.47 8.81 20.24
N HIS A 60 3.64 8.82 20.87
CA HIS A 60 4.26 10.01 21.45
C HIS A 60 4.82 10.98 20.40
N PHE A 61 4.92 10.57 19.13
CA PHE A 61 5.30 11.45 18.03
C PHE A 61 4.09 12.20 17.45
N LEU A 62 2.89 11.64 17.61
CA LEU A 62 1.66 12.18 17.03
C LEU A 62 1.34 13.54 17.66
N PHE A 63 1.03 14.52 16.83
CA PHE A 63 0.75 15.93 17.21
C PHE A 63 1.86 16.61 18.04
N ASN A 64 3.09 16.15 17.94
CA ASN A 64 4.21 16.67 18.70
C ASN A 64 5.13 17.53 17.83
N PHE A 65 5.19 18.84 18.14
CA PHE A 65 6.00 19.83 17.42
C PHE A 65 7.51 19.53 17.41
N LYS A 66 8.01 18.81 18.41
CA LYS A 66 9.42 18.38 18.46
C LYS A 66 9.84 17.60 17.22
N TYR A 67 8.94 16.83 16.64
CA TYR A 67 9.19 15.98 15.46
C TYR A 67 8.82 16.65 14.14
N LYS A 68 8.56 17.97 14.17
CA LYS A 68 8.33 18.81 12.98
C LYS A 68 7.27 18.18 12.03
N GLN A 69 7.63 18.05 10.74
CA GLN A 69 6.74 17.49 9.70
C GLN A 69 6.30 16.05 9.98
N LEU A 70 7.14 15.22 10.60
CA LEU A 70 6.76 13.86 10.95
C LEU A 70 5.59 13.84 11.94
N GLY A 71 5.69 14.63 13.02
CA GLY A 71 4.68 14.63 14.09
C GLY A 71 3.43 15.42 13.76
N MET A 72 3.55 16.49 12.97
CA MET A 72 2.44 17.42 12.71
C MET A 72 1.71 17.17 11.39
N ILE A 73 2.35 16.53 10.41
CA ILE A 73 1.77 16.33 9.08
C ILE A 73 1.71 14.84 8.76
N ALA A 74 2.86 14.16 8.69
CA ALA A 74 2.92 12.81 8.17
C ALA A 74 2.15 11.80 9.05
N LEU A 75 2.40 11.77 10.35
CA LEU A 75 1.72 10.84 11.25
C LEU A 75 0.22 11.13 11.42
N PRO A 76 -0.24 12.41 11.60
CA PRO A 76 -1.67 12.72 11.58
C PRO A 76 -2.36 12.35 10.27
N TYR A 77 -1.72 12.57 9.12
CA TYR A 77 -2.24 12.17 7.82
C TYR A 77 -2.46 10.65 7.76
N VAL A 78 -1.44 9.86 8.06
CA VAL A 78 -1.54 8.39 8.04
C VAL A 78 -2.55 7.90 9.09
N PHE A 79 -2.64 8.56 10.25
CA PHE A 79 -3.61 8.23 11.29
C PHE A 79 -5.05 8.42 10.80
N ILE A 80 -5.35 9.55 10.18
CA ILE A 80 -6.71 9.86 9.72
C ILE A 80 -7.06 9.03 8.47
N PHE A 81 -6.21 9.05 7.45
CA PHE A 81 -6.55 8.51 6.13
C PHE A 81 -6.21 7.03 5.94
N GLU A 82 -5.31 6.46 6.73
CA GLU A 82 -5.00 5.03 6.61
C GLU A 82 -5.53 4.21 7.79
N PHE A 83 -5.49 4.76 9.01
CA PHE A 83 -5.91 4.02 10.19
C PHE A 83 -7.39 4.19 10.49
N LEU A 84 -7.91 5.43 10.53
CA LEU A 84 -9.32 5.70 10.85
C LEU A 84 -10.27 5.47 9.68
N ALA A 85 -9.84 5.73 8.44
CA ALA A 85 -10.71 5.62 7.26
C ALA A 85 -11.40 4.26 7.15
N PRO A 86 -10.73 3.09 7.28
CA PRO A 86 -11.43 1.80 7.22
C PRO A 86 -12.52 1.61 8.29
N PHE A 87 -12.36 2.21 9.48
CA PHE A 87 -13.40 2.16 10.51
C PHE A 87 -14.60 3.01 10.14
N ILE A 88 -14.36 4.22 9.66
CA ILE A 88 -15.43 5.15 9.24
C ILE A 88 -16.22 4.54 8.08
N GLU A 89 -15.53 4.00 7.09
CA GLU A 89 -16.14 3.35 5.93
C GLU A 89 -16.94 2.12 6.32
N PHE A 90 -16.41 1.28 7.20
CA PHE A 90 -17.12 0.10 7.68
C PHE A 90 -18.39 0.45 8.47
N ILE A 91 -18.30 1.43 9.37
CA ILE A 91 -19.46 1.92 10.12
C ILE A 91 -20.49 2.54 9.15
N GLY A 92 -20.03 3.37 8.21
CA GLY A 92 -20.88 3.96 7.18
C GLY A 92 -21.61 2.90 6.36
N PHE A 93 -20.93 1.83 5.99
CA PHE A 93 -21.52 0.68 5.28
C PHE A 93 -22.58 -0.04 6.13
N LEU A 94 -22.32 -0.27 7.42
CA LEU A 94 -23.31 -0.87 8.33
C LEU A 94 -24.54 0.01 8.50
N VAL A 95 -24.35 1.32 8.66
CA VAL A 95 -25.45 2.29 8.76
C VAL A 95 -26.26 2.31 7.47
N PHE A 96 -25.62 2.28 6.31
CA PHE A 96 -26.30 2.21 5.03
C PHE A 96 -27.15 0.94 4.89
N ILE A 97 -26.59 -0.22 5.27
CA ILE A 97 -27.32 -1.50 5.26
C ILE A 97 -28.54 -1.42 6.21
N TYR A 98 -28.36 -0.92 7.43
CA TYR A 98 -29.45 -0.76 8.37
C TYR A 98 -30.58 0.13 7.83
N GLN A 99 -30.25 1.28 7.24
CA GLN A 99 -31.23 2.16 6.62
C GLN A 99 -31.93 1.49 5.44
N ALA A 100 -31.21 0.69 4.65
CA ALA A 100 -31.79 -0.05 3.53
C ALA A 100 -32.85 -1.06 3.99
N PHE A 101 -32.59 -1.78 5.08
CA PHE A 101 -33.54 -2.73 5.65
C PHE A 101 -34.77 -2.04 6.31
N THR A 102 -34.59 -0.87 6.91
CA THR A 102 -35.67 -0.11 7.54
C THR A 102 -36.47 0.75 6.57
N GLY A 103 -36.06 0.81 5.29
CA GLY A 103 -36.69 1.69 4.30
C GLY A 103 -36.40 3.19 4.51
N ALA A 104 -35.47 3.54 5.40
CA ALA A 104 -35.15 4.90 5.76
C ALA A 104 -34.11 5.55 4.82
N VAL A 105 -33.67 4.86 3.77
CA VAL A 105 -32.66 5.37 2.82
C VAL A 105 -33.25 6.52 2.01
N ASN A 106 -32.60 7.67 2.09
CA ASN A 106 -32.80 8.72 1.11
C ASN A 106 -31.96 8.42 -0.14
N TRP A 107 -32.56 7.77 -1.12
CA TRP A 107 -31.89 7.32 -2.33
C TRP A 107 -31.26 8.46 -3.13
N MET A 108 -31.84 9.65 -3.11
CA MET A 108 -31.28 10.81 -3.80
C MET A 108 -29.96 11.24 -3.16
N SER A 109 -29.94 11.36 -1.84
CA SER A 109 -28.70 11.69 -1.09
C SER A 109 -27.63 10.61 -1.25
N ALA A 110 -28.03 9.33 -1.18
CA ALA A 110 -27.12 8.21 -1.37
C ALA A 110 -26.48 8.23 -2.76
N LEU A 111 -27.29 8.49 -3.80
CA LEU A 111 -26.80 8.55 -5.18
C LEU A 111 -25.85 9.72 -5.42
N VAL A 112 -26.14 10.90 -4.85
CA VAL A 112 -25.27 12.08 -4.96
C VAL A 112 -23.93 11.83 -4.28
N ILE A 113 -23.92 11.32 -3.04
CA ILE A 113 -22.70 11.04 -2.29
C ILE A 113 -21.87 9.97 -3.02
N PHE A 114 -22.53 8.89 -3.42
CA PHE A 114 -21.86 7.80 -4.12
C PHE A 114 -21.29 8.26 -5.47
N GLY A 115 -22.07 9.02 -6.24
CA GLY A 115 -21.62 9.58 -7.50
C GLY A 115 -20.44 10.54 -7.35
N ALA A 116 -20.43 11.36 -6.30
CA ALA A 116 -19.32 12.27 -6.01
C ALA A 116 -18.03 11.50 -5.70
N ILE A 117 -18.10 10.51 -4.80
CA ILE A 117 -16.94 9.67 -4.43
C ILE A 117 -16.43 8.92 -5.67
N TYR A 118 -17.34 8.35 -6.45
CA TYR A 118 -16.99 7.58 -7.63
C TYR A 118 -16.33 8.44 -8.71
N THR A 119 -16.88 9.64 -8.96
CA THR A 119 -16.28 10.60 -9.90
C THR A 119 -14.89 11.00 -9.46
N PHE A 120 -14.71 11.25 -8.15
CA PHE A 120 -13.39 11.56 -7.59
C PHE A 120 -12.37 10.43 -7.82
N CYS A 121 -12.75 9.17 -7.57
CA CYS A 121 -11.89 8.01 -7.83
C CYS A 121 -11.49 7.89 -9.31
N ILE A 122 -12.44 8.10 -10.22
CA ILE A 122 -12.15 8.07 -11.67
C ILE A 122 -11.20 9.19 -12.07
N VAL A 123 -11.43 10.42 -11.59
CA VAL A 123 -10.56 11.56 -11.90
C VAL A 123 -9.14 11.29 -11.40
N LEU A 124 -8.97 10.77 -10.18
CA LEU A 124 -7.66 10.39 -9.66
C LEU A 124 -6.99 9.31 -10.53
N ALA A 125 -7.74 8.28 -10.91
CA ALA A 125 -7.22 7.22 -11.78
C ALA A 125 -6.75 7.78 -13.13
N MET A 126 -7.52 8.69 -13.73
CA MET A 126 -7.15 9.36 -14.99
C MET A 126 -5.89 10.22 -14.85
N VAL A 127 -5.76 10.97 -13.74
CA VAL A 127 -4.56 11.76 -13.45
C VAL A 127 -3.33 10.86 -13.31
N ILE A 128 -3.45 9.74 -12.62
CA ILE A 128 -2.34 8.78 -12.45
C ILE A 128 -1.92 8.18 -13.79
N ILE A 129 -2.89 7.78 -14.64
CA ILE A 129 -2.63 7.24 -15.97
C ILE A 129 -1.94 8.29 -16.86
N LEU A 130 -2.43 9.54 -16.84
CA LEU A 130 -1.82 10.62 -17.59
C LEU A 130 -0.39 10.90 -17.13
N TYR A 131 -0.17 10.89 -15.83
CA TYR A 131 1.16 11.07 -15.24
C TYR A 131 2.12 9.95 -15.65
N ASP A 132 1.69 8.68 -15.58
CA ASP A 132 2.48 7.54 -16.05
C ASP A 132 2.82 7.67 -17.55
N TYR A 133 1.85 8.08 -18.36
CA TYR A 133 2.06 8.28 -19.79
C TYR A 133 3.10 9.38 -20.08
N THR A 134 3.07 10.50 -19.35
CA THR A 134 4.01 11.62 -19.53
C THR A 134 5.43 11.30 -19.08
N LEU A 135 5.60 10.40 -18.10
CA LEU A 135 6.91 9.98 -17.61
C LEU A 135 7.57 8.84 -18.41
N GLY A 136 7.04 8.51 -19.57
CA GLY A 136 7.59 7.49 -20.45
C GLY A 136 6.91 6.12 -20.37
N GLY A 137 5.79 6.05 -19.68
CA GLY A 137 4.83 4.95 -19.67
C GLY A 137 5.40 3.59 -19.21
N THR A 138 5.04 3.14 -18.06
CA THR A 138 5.33 1.77 -17.59
C THR A 138 4.64 0.75 -18.49
N PHE A 139 3.49 1.13 -19.05
CA PHE A 139 2.68 0.28 -19.91
C PHE A 139 2.87 0.65 -21.39
N ARG A 140 3.60 -0.19 -22.13
CA ARG A 140 3.87 0.04 -23.57
C ARG A 140 2.70 -0.24 -24.51
N LYS A 141 1.63 -0.89 -24.04
CA LYS A 141 0.50 -1.31 -24.88
C LYS A 141 -0.78 -0.56 -24.49
N ALA A 142 -1.47 0.05 -25.45
CA ALA A 142 -2.76 0.69 -25.24
C ALA A 142 -3.80 -0.21 -24.55
N ARG A 143 -3.79 -1.52 -24.84
CA ARG A 143 -4.64 -2.51 -24.19
C ARG A 143 -4.45 -2.55 -22.66
N SER A 144 -3.26 -2.28 -22.15
CA SER A 144 -2.99 -2.26 -20.71
C SER A 144 -3.69 -1.09 -20.02
N TYR A 145 -3.74 0.08 -20.67
CA TYR A 145 -4.46 1.24 -20.14
C TYR A 145 -5.98 0.99 -20.05
N ILE A 146 -6.56 0.30 -21.04
CA ILE A 146 -7.99 -0.09 -21.01
C ILE A 146 -8.29 -0.96 -19.77
N TRP A 147 -7.43 -1.95 -19.49
CA TRP A 147 -7.60 -2.80 -18.31
C TRP A 147 -7.43 -2.04 -17.00
N ILE A 148 -6.56 -1.04 -16.94
CA ILE A 148 -6.40 -0.18 -15.76
C ILE A 148 -7.64 0.68 -15.55
N ILE A 149 -8.20 1.26 -16.62
CA ILE A 149 -9.43 2.05 -16.55
C ILE A 149 -10.61 1.18 -16.09
N LEU A 150 -10.74 -0.03 -16.63
CA LEU A 150 -11.78 -0.97 -16.21
C LEU A 150 -11.58 -1.39 -14.74
N ALA A 151 -10.34 -1.65 -14.33
CA ALA A 151 -10.04 -1.99 -12.95
C ALA A 151 -10.38 -0.83 -12.00
N ALA A 152 -10.03 0.41 -12.35
CA ALA A 152 -10.37 1.60 -11.58
C ALA A 152 -11.89 1.81 -11.49
N PHE A 153 -12.63 1.43 -12.55
CA PHE A 153 -14.09 1.50 -12.56
C PHE A 153 -14.74 0.51 -11.59
N PHE A 154 -14.22 -0.71 -11.49
CA PHE A 154 -14.76 -1.76 -10.62
C PHE A 154 -14.16 -1.77 -9.21
N GLU A 155 -13.04 -1.07 -8.98
CA GLU A 155 -12.33 -1.05 -7.70
C GLU A 155 -13.23 -0.68 -6.53
N PRO A 156 -14.01 0.43 -6.55
CA PRO A 156 -14.80 0.87 -5.41
C PRO A 156 -15.90 -0.14 -5.01
N PHE A 157 -16.39 -0.94 -5.97
CA PHE A 157 -17.49 -1.88 -5.74
C PHE A 157 -17.03 -3.25 -5.29
N ILE A 158 -15.92 -3.73 -5.85
CA ILE A 158 -15.49 -5.12 -5.66
C ILE A 158 -14.27 -5.18 -4.75
N TYR A 159 -13.20 -4.47 -5.12
CA TYR A 159 -11.91 -4.60 -4.44
C TYR A 159 -11.86 -3.85 -3.11
N HIS A 160 -12.32 -2.61 -3.08
CA HIS A 160 -12.26 -1.74 -1.93
C HIS A 160 -12.97 -2.29 -0.68
N PRO A 161 -14.20 -2.85 -0.75
CA PRO A 161 -14.86 -3.46 0.40
C PRO A 161 -14.05 -4.60 1.03
N PHE A 162 -13.39 -5.42 0.21
CA PHE A 162 -12.50 -6.48 0.74
C PHE A 162 -11.29 -5.89 1.48
N ILE A 163 -10.71 -4.81 0.95
CA ILE A 163 -9.57 -4.14 1.58
C ILE A 163 -9.96 -3.58 2.95
N VAL A 164 -11.10 -2.89 3.04
CA VAL A 164 -11.64 -2.35 4.30
C VAL A 164 -11.85 -3.48 5.31
N PHE A 165 -12.54 -4.54 4.92
CA PHE A 165 -12.81 -5.69 5.78
C PHE A 165 -11.51 -6.36 6.29
N PHE A 166 -10.55 -6.60 5.39
CA PHE A 166 -9.27 -7.22 5.77
C PHE A 166 -8.40 -6.31 6.65
N SER A 167 -8.45 -5.00 6.45
CA SER A 167 -7.75 -4.03 7.31
C SER A 167 -8.30 -4.06 8.73
N ILE A 168 -9.61 -4.01 8.88
CA ILE A 168 -10.30 -4.10 10.17
C ILE A 168 -9.98 -5.44 10.85
N ARG A 169 -10.05 -6.54 10.12
CA ARG A 169 -9.65 -7.85 10.65
C ARG A 169 -8.19 -7.84 11.14
N GLY A 170 -7.32 -7.11 10.47
CA GLY A 170 -5.93 -6.90 10.89
C GLY A 170 -5.82 -6.18 12.24
N TYR A 171 -6.63 -5.15 12.45
CA TYR A 171 -6.68 -4.41 13.70
C TYR A 171 -7.19 -5.28 14.85
N PHE A 172 -8.28 -6.01 14.65
CA PHE A 172 -8.79 -6.96 15.63
C PHE A 172 -7.78 -8.07 15.97
N ASN A 173 -7.09 -8.59 14.97
CA ASN A 173 -6.03 -9.58 15.19
C ASN A 173 -4.88 -9.05 16.06
N TYR A 174 -4.57 -7.77 15.99
CA TYR A 174 -3.58 -7.16 16.89
C TYR A 174 -4.08 -7.09 18.33
N ILE A 175 -5.35 -6.73 18.52
CA ILE A 175 -5.95 -6.58 19.85
C ILE A 175 -6.05 -7.95 20.55
N ILE A 176 -6.51 -8.99 19.83
CA ILE A 176 -6.72 -10.33 20.37
C ILE A 176 -5.38 -11.06 20.55
N ASN A 177 -4.51 -11.01 19.54
CA ASN A 177 -3.26 -11.76 19.49
C ASN A 177 -2.05 -10.81 19.42
N LYS A 178 -1.53 -10.39 20.57
CA LYS A 178 -0.36 -9.50 20.64
C LYS A 178 0.92 -10.17 20.13
N ARG A 179 1.05 -11.49 20.21
CA ARG A 179 2.21 -12.25 19.69
C ARG A 179 1.95 -12.64 18.24
N ALA A 180 2.61 -11.98 17.29
CA ALA A 180 2.55 -12.35 15.89
C ALA A 180 3.67 -13.30 15.52
N VAL A 181 3.33 -14.43 14.98
CA VAL A 181 4.25 -15.24 14.17
C VAL A 181 4.14 -14.72 12.74
N TRP A 182 5.27 -14.35 12.13
CA TRP A 182 5.32 -13.99 10.72
C TRP A 182 5.04 -15.26 9.91
N GLY A 183 3.87 -15.32 9.30
CA GLY A 183 3.51 -16.42 8.41
C GLY A 183 4.34 -16.39 7.12
N GLU A 184 4.75 -17.55 6.64
CA GLU A 184 5.40 -17.70 5.35
C GLU A 184 4.44 -17.32 4.22
N MET A 185 4.91 -16.47 3.30
CA MET A 185 4.20 -16.18 2.06
C MET A 185 4.74 -17.08 0.96
N THR A 186 3.93 -18.02 0.49
CA THR A 186 4.24 -18.81 -0.70
C THR A 186 4.28 -17.87 -1.92
N ARG A 187 5.47 -17.67 -2.46
CA ARG A 187 5.69 -16.95 -3.71
C ARG A 187 5.75 -17.97 -4.83
N LYS A 188 5.03 -17.75 -5.93
CA LYS A 188 5.09 -18.64 -7.11
C LYS A 188 6.35 -18.43 -7.94
N GLY A 189 7.14 -17.39 -7.67
CA GLY A 189 8.29 -17.01 -8.48
C GLY A 189 7.86 -16.45 -9.84
N PHE A 190 8.74 -15.66 -10.45
CA PHE A 190 8.58 -15.31 -11.86
C PHE A 190 8.93 -16.58 -12.66
N SER A 191 7.95 -17.27 -13.25
CA SER A 191 8.22 -18.31 -14.25
C SER A 191 8.61 -17.65 -15.59
N GLY A 192 9.68 -16.88 -15.56
CA GLY A 192 10.40 -16.44 -16.74
C GLY A 192 11.46 -17.49 -17.04
N LYS A 193 11.57 -17.92 -18.30
CA LYS A 193 12.61 -18.77 -18.83
C LYS A 193 13.92 -18.56 -18.08
N LYS A 194 14.45 -19.60 -17.46
CA LYS A 194 15.87 -19.67 -17.09
C LYS A 194 16.67 -19.29 -18.32
N SER A 195 17.15 -18.08 -18.41
CA SER A 195 18.30 -17.78 -19.25
C SER A 195 19.44 -18.57 -18.65
N GLU A 196 19.82 -19.65 -19.30
CA GLU A 196 21.07 -20.36 -19.05
C GLU A 196 22.18 -19.31 -19.20
N VAL A 197 22.66 -18.81 -18.09
CA VAL A 197 23.94 -18.13 -18.03
C VAL A 197 24.95 -19.25 -18.23
N LYS A 198 25.40 -19.43 -19.48
CA LYS A 198 26.56 -20.26 -19.78
C LYS A 198 27.74 -19.70 -18.96
N PRO A 199 28.40 -20.53 -18.15
CA PRO A 199 29.60 -20.08 -17.49
C PRO A 199 30.63 -19.72 -18.59
N ASN A 200 31.13 -18.50 -18.59
CA ASN A 200 32.28 -18.12 -19.36
C ASN A 200 33.46 -18.98 -18.90
N THR A 201 33.77 -20.04 -19.66
CA THR A 201 35.05 -20.68 -19.64
C THR A 201 36.05 -19.68 -20.23
N ALA A 202 36.59 -18.82 -19.37
CA ALA A 202 37.80 -18.10 -19.71
C ALA A 202 38.92 -19.09 -19.87
N GLU A 203 39.35 -19.23 -21.15
CA GLU A 203 40.53 -19.96 -21.55
C GLU A 203 41.75 -19.55 -20.72
N SER A 204 42.27 -20.50 -20.00
CA SER A 204 43.64 -20.47 -19.50
C SER A 204 44.58 -20.73 -20.68
N SER A 205 44.90 -19.69 -21.45
CA SER A 205 46.02 -19.71 -22.36
C SER A 205 47.29 -19.32 -21.62
N GLY A 206 48.24 -20.25 -21.62
CA GLY A 206 49.48 -20.24 -20.98
C GLY A 206 50.39 -19.01 -21.25
N VAL A 207 51.11 -18.68 -20.24
CA VAL A 207 52.40 -17.97 -20.43
C VAL A 207 53.49 -18.94 -20.03
N GLY A 208 54.12 -19.45 -21.11
CA GLY A 208 55.35 -20.22 -21.03
C GLY A 208 56.48 -19.37 -20.49
N GLY A 209 57.41 -20.02 -19.81
CA GLY A 209 58.59 -19.41 -19.25
C GLY A 209 59.60 -18.95 -20.29
N VAL A 210 60.40 -18.01 -19.90
CA VAL A 210 61.71 -17.75 -20.46
C VAL A 210 62.64 -17.44 -19.28
N SER A 211 63.63 -18.27 -19.18
CA SER A 211 64.98 -18.12 -18.58
C SER A 211 65.25 -17.00 -17.56
#